data_b6f7ad1a033d22c1e074274a5386efa5
#
_entry.id   b6f7ad1a033d22c1e074274a5386efa5
#
_cell.length_a   1.000
_cell.length_b   1.000
_cell.length_c   1.000
_cell.angle_alpha   90.00
_cell.angle_beta   90.00
_cell.angle_gamma   90.00
#
_symmetry.space_group_name_H-M   'P 1'
#
loop_
_entity.id
_entity.type
_entity.pdbx_description
1 polymer ?
#
loop_
_entity_poly.entity_id
_entity_poly.type
_entity_poly.pdbx_seq_one_letter_code
_entity_poly.pdbx_strand_id
1 'polypeptide(L)'
;MEYHIAEELDREVLFQKLKTPKELLIKPSLDKLLKYMLIDWFVVIVCWLSLTIVNNALYPIVALIIASRFHSFGVILHDLTHMPLKKKTIKIRIIEVFTGYPIATTLNAMRYHHLRHHKDSCMVTDPYLKPISSNYSLALLVNVLK
;
A
#
# COMPACT_ATOMS: atom_id res chain seq x y z
N MET A 1 21.06 22.55 -4.43
CA MET A 1 21.40 21.72 -5.59
C MET A 1 22.52 20.71 -5.28
N GLU A 2 23.51 21.07 -4.44
CA GLU A 2 24.61 20.15 -4.08
C GLU A 2 24.22 18.98 -3.17
N TYR A 3 23.22 19.14 -2.29
CA TYR A 3 22.77 18.08 -1.38
C TYR A 3 22.18 16.87 -2.11
N HIS A 4 21.45 17.08 -3.19
CA HIS A 4 20.87 15.99 -3.99
C HIS A 4 21.91 15.17 -4.77
N ILE A 5 22.97 15.80 -5.22
CA ILE A 5 24.04 15.12 -5.99
C ILE A 5 24.87 14.23 -5.05
N ALA A 6 25.14 14.67 -3.83
CA ALA A 6 25.85 13.87 -2.83
C ALA A 6 25.05 12.64 -2.39
N GLU A 7 23.74 12.79 -2.19
CA GLU A 7 22.86 11.69 -1.79
C GLU A 7 22.66 10.65 -2.91
N GLU A 8 22.62 11.09 -4.16
CA GLU A 8 22.54 10.20 -5.32
C GLU A 8 23.85 9.42 -5.54
N LEU A 9 24.99 10.09 -5.36
CA LEU A 9 26.33 9.47 -5.42
C LEU A 9 26.54 8.46 -4.29
N ASP A 10 26.11 8.78 -3.07
CA ASP A 10 26.18 7.87 -1.92
C ASP A 10 25.27 6.64 -2.11
N ARG A 11 24.10 6.80 -2.72
CA ARG A 11 23.22 5.68 -3.08
C ARG A 11 23.88 4.75 -4.11
N GLU A 12 24.44 5.29 -5.19
CA GLU A 12 25.11 4.46 -6.20
C GLU A 12 26.31 3.72 -5.62
N VAL A 13 27.13 4.38 -4.80
CA VAL A 13 28.27 3.76 -4.11
C VAL A 13 27.81 2.69 -3.12
N LEU A 14 26.72 2.92 -2.37
CA LEU A 14 26.12 1.94 -1.46
C LEU A 14 25.55 0.74 -2.24
N PHE A 15 24.85 0.97 -3.35
CA PHE A 15 24.32 -0.11 -4.19
C PHE A 15 25.43 -0.93 -4.87
N GLN A 16 26.54 -0.31 -5.28
CA GLN A 16 27.69 -1.00 -5.81
C GLN A 16 28.45 -1.82 -4.74
N LYS A 17 28.58 -1.28 -3.51
CA LYS A 17 29.24 -1.98 -2.39
C LYS A 17 28.40 -3.11 -1.81
N LEU A 18 27.06 -2.98 -1.79
CA LEU A 18 26.17 -3.96 -1.17
C LEU A 18 25.93 -5.19 -2.03
N LYS A 19 26.46 -5.30 -3.27
CA LYS A 19 26.18 -6.45 -4.17
C LYS A 19 24.78 -7.00 -3.88
N THR A 20 23.76 -6.13 -4.02
CA THR A 20 22.38 -6.52 -3.70
C THR A 20 22.08 -7.79 -4.48
N PRO A 21 21.80 -8.91 -3.80
CA PRO A 21 21.47 -10.13 -4.52
C PRO A 21 20.33 -9.81 -5.47
N LYS A 22 20.46 -10.20 -6.75
CA LYS A 22 19.38 -9.98 -7.75
C LYS A 22 18.02 -10.48 -7.28
N GLU A 23 18.02 -11.37 -6.29
CA GLU A 23 16.86 -11.91 -5.58
C GLU A 23 16.08 -10.87 -4.77
N LEU A 24 16.73 -9.82 -4.26
CA LEU A 24 16.07 -8.70 -3.56
C LEU A 24 15.41 -7.69 -4.53
N LEU A 25 15.74 -7.77 -5.81
CA LEU A 25 15.14 -6.96 -6.88
C LEU A 25 13.91 -7.64 -7.50
N ILE A 26 13.11 -8.34 -6.71
CA ILE A 26 11.88 -8.99 -7.18
C ILE A 26 10.91 -7.90 -7.63
N LYS A 27 10.84 -7.69 -8.95
CA LYS A 27 9.81 -6.81 -9.53
C LYS A 27 8.44 -7.43 -9.28
N PRO A 28 7.46 -6.66 -8.78
CA PRO A 28 6.11 -7.15 -8.63
C PRO A 28 5.58 -7.61 -10.00
N SER A 29 4.97 -8.79 -10.03
CA SER A 29 4.35 -9.36 -11.22
C SER A 29 2.84 -9.20 -11.12
N LEU A 30 2.16 -8.77 -12.19
CA LEU A 30 0.70 -8.65 -12.23
C LEU A 30 0.00 -9.96 -11.85
N ASP A 31 0.56 -11.10 -12.27
CA ASP A 31 -0.04 -12.40 -11.96
C ASP A 31 0.11 -12.75 -10.47
N LYS A 32 1.21 -12.34 -9.82
CA LYS A 32 1.37 -12.48 -8.37
C LYS A 32 0.39 -11.59 -7.62
N LEU A 33 0.24 -10.32 -8.02
CA LEU A 33 -0.71 -9.40 -7.38
C LEU A 33 -2.15 -9.89 -7.54
N LEU A 34 -2.51 -10.39 -8.72
CA LEU A 34 -3.82 -10.99 -8.96
C LEU A 34 -4.06 -12.21 -8.07
N LYS A 35 -3.06 -13.09 -7.94
CA LYS A 35 -3.12 -14.26 -7.07
C LYS A 35 -3.34 -13.87 -5.60
N TYR A 36 -2.57 -12.89 -5.10
CA TYR A 36 -2.72 -12.42 -3.71
C TYR A 36 -4.10 -11.80 -3.48
N MET A 37 -4.59 -10.98 -4.41
CA MET A 37 -5.95 -10.44 -4.36
C MET A 37 -7.01 -11.54 -4.26
N LEU A 38 -6.90 -12.61 -5.07
CA LEU A 38 -7.85 -13.73 -5.05
C LEU A 38 -7.79 -14.49 -3.72
N ILE A 39 -6.59 -14.70 -3.16
CA ILE A 39 -6.42 -15.34 -1.85
C ILE A 39 -7.06 -14.48 -0.76
N ASP A 40 -6.82 -13.17 -0.76
CA ASP A 40 -7.39 -12.26 0.24
C ASP A 40 -8.92 -12.24 0.17
N TRP A 41 -9.49 -12.17 -1.03
CA TRP A 41 -10.94 -12.27 -1.22
C TRP A 41 -11.50 -13.61 -0.77
N PHE A 42 -10.81 -14.71 -1.06
CA PHE A 42 -11.22 -16.03 -0.57
C PHE A 42 -11.30 -16.04 0.96
N VAL A 43 -10.28 -15.51 1.65
CA VAL A 43 -10.28 -15.41 3.13
C VAL A 43 -11.44 -14.54 3.62
N VAL A 44 -11.68 -13.36 2.99
CA VAL A 44 -12.80 -12.48 3.36
C VAL A 44 -14.14 -13.19 3.22
N ILE A 45 -14.37 -13.90 2.11
CA ILE A 45 -15.61 -14.64 1.86
C ILE A 45 -15.81 -15.77 2.88
N VAL A 46 -14.75 -16.56 3.15
CA VAL A 46 -14.80 -17.64 4.16
C VAL A 46 -15.09 -17.07 5.54
N CYS A 47 -14.42 -15.99 5.93
CA CYS A 47 -14.68 -15.31 7.20
C CYS A 47 -16.10 -14.79 7.28
N TRP A 48 -16.61 -14.20 6.22
CA TRP A 48 -17.98 -13.68 6.19
C TRP A 48 -19.02 -14.80 6.31
N LEU A 49 -18.85 -15.88 5.56
CA LEU A 49 -19.72 -17.06 5.66
C LEU A 49 -19.64 -17.72 7.05
N SER A 50 -18.46 -17.70 7.69
CA SER A 50 -18.29 -18.27 9.03
C SER A 50 -19.13 -17.57 10.09
N LEU A 51 -19.49 -16.29 9.89
CA LEU A 51 -20.34 -15.53 10.84
C LEU A 51 -21.71 -16.15 11.07
N THR A 52 -22.18 -16.99 10.13
CA THR A 52 -23.48 -17.69 10.27
C THR A 52 -23.43 -18.90 11.19
N ILE A 53 -22.22 -19.41 11.49
CA ILE A 53 -22.03 -20.67 12.24
C ILE A 53 -21.19 -20.51 13.51
N VAL A 54 -20.39 -19.43 13.61
CA VAL A 54 -19.54 -19.22 14.78
C VAL A 54 -20.30 -18.53 15.91
N ASN A 55 -19.82 -18.75 17.16
CA ASN A 55 -20.36 -18.06 18.32
C ASN A 55 -20.07 -16.54 18.21
N ASN A 56 -21.03 -15.72 18.63
CA ASN A 56 -20.92 -14.25 18.57
C ASN A 56 -19.70 -13.70 19.31
N ALA A 57 -19.20 -14.38 20.33
CA ALA A 57 -17.97 -14.01 21.03
C ALA A 57 -16.74 -14.03 20.12
N LEU A 58 -16.77 -14.74 18.98
CA LEU A 58 -15.69 -14.80 17.99
C LEU A 58 -15.78 -13.71 16.89
N TYR A 59 -16.87 -12.96 16.83
CA TYR A 59 -17.03 -11.91 15.82
C TYR A 59 -15.89 -10.88 15.80
N PRO A 60 -15.35 -10.42 16.95
CA PRO A 60 -14.20 -9.49 16.91
C PRO A 60 -12.97 -10.09 16.25
N ILE A 61 -12.72 -11.38 16.43
CA ILE A 61 -11.57 -12.07 15.79
C ILE A 61 -11.79 -12.15 14.29
N VAL A 62 -12.98 -12.53 13.85
CA VAL A 62 -13.33 -12.58 12.42
C VAL A 62 -13.21 -11.19 11.79
N ALA A 63 -13.69 -10.15 12.48
CA ALA A 63 -13.58 -8.76 12.02
C ALA A 63 -12.11 -8.32 11.87
N LEU A 64 -11.23 -8.69 12.80
CA LEU A 64 -9.80 -8.40 12.71
C LEU A 64 -9.15 -9.10 11.51
N ILE A 65 -9.53 -10.35 11.23
CA ILE A 65 -9.02 -11.08 10.06
C ILE A 65 -9.48 -10.37 8.78
N ILE A 66 -10.75 -10.00 8.67
CA ILE A 66 -11.27 -9.25 7.50
C ILE A 66 -10.53 -7.91 7.36
N ALA A 67 -10.39 -7.15 8.45
CA ALA A 67 -9.68 -5.87 8.44
C ALA A 67 -8.23 -6.01 7.97
N SER A 68 -7.54 -7.09 8.38
CA SER A 68 -6.17 -7.38 7.92
C SER A 68 -6.11 -7.62 6.40
N ARG A 69 -7.17 -8.22 5.80
CA ARG A 69 -7.22 -8.41 4.34
C ARG A 69 -7.48 -7.09 3.61
N PHE A 70 -8.30 -6.21 4.16
CA PHE A 70 -8.48 -4.87 3.61
C PHE A 70 -7.18 -4.06 3.65
N HIS A 71 -6.37 -4.20 4.70
CA HIS A 71 -5.02 -3.63 4.72
C HIS A 71 -4.13 -4.23 3.60
N SER A 72 -4.19 -5.55 3.39
CA SER A 72 -3.47 -6.23 2.29
C SER A 72 -3.89 -5.69 0.91
N PHE A 73 -5.17 -5.34 0.70
CA PHE A 73 -5.59 -4.68 -0.55
C PHE A 73 -4.85 -3.36 -0.79
N GLY A 74 -4.62 -2.58 0.28
CA GLY A 74 -3.81 -1.37 0.21
C GLY A 74 -2.37 -1.66 -0.25
N VAL A 75 -1.75 -2.71 0.28
CA VAL A 75 -0.39 -3.14 -0.10
C VAL A 75 -0.35 -3.58 -1.56
N ILE A 76 -1.31 -4.39 -2.01
CA ILE A 76 -1.40 -4.84 -3.41
C ILE A 76 -1.53 -3.65 -4.36
N LEU A 77 -2.40 -2.70 -4.03
CA LEU A 77 -2.60 -1.51 -4.83
C LEU A 77 -1.36 -0.59 -4.82
N HIS A 78 -0.68 -0.48 -3.66
CA HIS A 78 0.58 0.23 -3.51
C HIS A 78 1.66 -0.35 -4.43
N ASP A 79 1.87 -1.67 -4.41
CA ASP A 79 2.86 -2.32 -5.27
C ASP A 79 2.56 -2.11 -6.75
N LEU A 80 1.27 -2.05 -7.12
CA LEU A 80 0.83 -1.73 -8.46
C LEU A 80 1.21 -0.30 -8.87
N THR A 81 1.32 0.66 -7.93
CA THR A 81 1.74 2.04 -8.24
C THR A 81 3.17 2.13 -8.75
N HIS A 82 4.05 1.22 -8.34
CA HIS A 82 5.45 1.18 -8.75
C HIS A 82 5.67 0.53 -10.12
N MET A 83 4.64 -0.10 -10.68
CA MET A 83 4.77 -0.74 -11.99
C MET A 83 4.73 0.29 -13.14
N PRO A 84 5.51 0.08 -14.22
CA PRO A 84 5.45 0.94 -15.41
C PRO A 84 4.13 0.70 -16.16
N LEU A 85 3.11 1.49 -15.85
CA LEU A 85 1.78 1.38 -16.43
C LEU A 85 1.68 2.23 -17.70
N LYS A 86 2.17 1.74 -18.83
CA LYS A 86 1.99 2.44 -20.13
C LYS A 86 0.53 2.45 -20.61
N LYS A 87 -0.23 1.37 -20.32
CA LYS A 87 -1.66 1.25 -20.60
C LYS A 87 -2.34 0.44 -19.49
N LYS A 88 -3.55 0.81 -19.08
CA LYS A 88 -4.36 0.01 -18.15
C LYS A 88 -4.87 -1.23 -18.88
N THR A 89 -4.25 -2.37 -18.60
CA THR A 89 -4.74 -3.67 -19.06
C THR A 89 -5.97 -4.11 -18.27
N ILE A 90 -6.71 -5.09 -18.77
CA ILE A 90 -7.87 -5.64 -18.05
C ILE A 90 -7.47 -6.20 -16.67
N LYS A 91 -6.30 -6.83 -16.56
CA LYS A 91 -5.78 -7.32 -15.27
C LYS A 91 -5.58 -6.21 -14.25
N ILE A 92 -5.01 -5.06 -14.68
CA ILE A 92 -4.83 -3.88 -13.83
C ILE A 92 -6.18 -3.34 -13.35
N ARG A 93 -7.17 -3.28 -14.24
CA ARG A 93 -8.53 -2.83 -13.86
C ARG A 93 -9.19 -3.76 -12.87
N ILE A 94 -9.06 -5.09 -13.04
CA ILE A 94 -9.57 -6.07 -12.10
C ILE A 94 -8.92 -5.86 -10.72
N ILE A 95 -7.59 -5.75 -10.65
CA ILE A 95 -6.92 -5.49 -9.38
C ILE A 95 -7.40 -4.16 -8.78
N GLU A 96 -7.47 -3.08 -9.56
CA GLU A 96 -7.93 -1.76 -9.08
C GLU A 96 -9.34 -1.83 -8.50
N VAL A 97 -10.28 -2.49 -9.18
CA VAL A 97 -11.67 -2.60 -8.73
C VAL A 97 -11.77 -3.43 -7.45
N PHE A 98 -11.08 -4.55 -7.39
CA PHE A 98 -11.20 -5.49 -6.27
C PHE A 98 -10.26 -5.19 -5.10
N THR A 99 -9.30 -4.29 -5.24
CA THR A 99 -8.44 -3.87 -4.11
C THR A 99 -8.60 -2.41 -3.75
N GLY A 100 -8.74 -1.52 -4.74
CA GLY A 100 -8.84 -0.08 -4.51
C GLY A 100 -10.22 0.35 -4.03
N TYR A 101 -11.29 -0.04 -4.71
CA TYR A 101 -12.66 0.39 -4.38
C TYR A 101 -13.11 -0.06 -2.99
N PRO A 102 -12.83 -1.30 -2.53
CA PRO A 102 -13.16 -1.71 -1.17
C PRO A 102 -12.52 -0.85 -0.07
N ILE A 103 -11.38 -0.24 -0.35
CA ILE A 103 -10.69 0.68 0.58
C ILE A 103 -10.89 2.17 0.20
N ALA A 104 -11.93 2.44 -0.58
CA ALA A 104 -12.36 3.79 -1.00
C ALA A 104 -11.26 4.61 -1.72
N THR A 105 -10.42 3.95 -2.53
CA THR A 105 -9.37 4.62 -3.32
C THR A 105 -9.31 4.08 -4.76
N THR A 106 -8.56 4.75 -5.61
CA THR A 106 -8.26 4.31 -6.98
C THR A 106 -6.76 4.20 -7.19
N LEU A 107 -6.34 3.41 -8.18
CA LEU A 107 -4.94 3.32 -8.55
C LEU A 107 -4.34 4.70 -8.91
N ASN A 108 -5.09 5.55 -9.60
CA ASN A 108 -4.60 6.86 -9.98
C ASN A 108 -4.41 7.77 -8.75
N ALA A 109 -5.38 7.78 -7.81
CA ALA A 109 -5.28 8.56 -6.59
C ALA A 109 -4.10 8.10 -5.73
N MET A 110 -3.98 6.80 -5.48
CA MET A 110 -2.87 6.25 -4.71
C MET A 110 -1.52 6.55 -5.39
N ARG A 111 -1.42 6.33 -6.71
CA ARG A 111 -0.20 6.59 -7.47
C ARG A 111 0.21 8.07 -7.42
N TYR A 112 -0.75 8.99 -7.56
CA TYR A 112 -0.48 10.41 -7.48
C TYR A 112 0.12 10.81 -6.13
N HIS A 113 -0.52 10.40 -5.03
CA HIS A 113 -0.05 10.73 -3.68
C HIS A 113 1.27 10.02 -3.35
N HIS A 114 1.40 8.76 -3.70
CA HIS A 114 2.55 7.94 -3.37
C HIS A 114 3.82 8.37 -4.13
N LEU A 115 3.73 8.60 -5.44
CA LEU A 115 4.89 9.07 -6.22
C LEU A 115 5.28 10.50 -5.85
N ARG A 116 4.31 11.34 -5.46
CA ARG A 116 4.61 12.66 -4.93
C ARG A 116 5.32 12.56 -3.57
N HIS A 117 4.89 11.65 -2.69
CA HIS A 117 5.61 11.38 -1.44
C HIS A 117 7.06 10.96 -1.71
N HIS A 118 7.32 10.05 -2.65
CA HIS A 118 8.70 9.66 -3.00
C HIS A 118 9.54 10.84 -3.51
N LYS A 119 8.94 11.74 -4.27
CA LYS A 119 9.62 12.94 -4.78
C LYS A 119 9.91 13.97 -3.69
N ASP A 120 8.93 14.21 -2.83
CA ASP A 120 8.92 15.29 -1.85
C ASP A 120 9.17 14.76 -0.42
N SER A 121 9.70 13.55 -0.27
CA SER A 121 9.90 12.90 1.04
C SER A 121 10.64 13.81 2.01
N CYS A 122 10.09 13.96 3.21
CA CYS A 122 10.59 14.85 4.28
C CYS A 122 10.52 16.35 3.97
N MET A 123 9.93 16.78 2.85
CA MET A 123 9.68 18.19 2.55
C MET A 123 8.30 18.64 3.03
N VAL A 124 8.11 19.94 3.20
CA VAL A 124 6.80 20.53 3.59
C VAL A 124 5.70 20.21 2.57
N THR A 125 6.09 19.96 1.32
CA THR A 125 5.19 19.58 0.20
C THR A 125 4.83 18.10 0.16
N ASP A 126 5.44 17.28 1.04
CA ASP A 126 5.14 15.84 1.14
C ASP A 126 3.68 15.64 1.57
N PRO A 127 2.84 14.97 0.77
CA PRO A 127 1.44 14.73 1.11
C PRO A 127 1.25 13.87 2.37
N TYR A 128 2.28 13.14 2.80
CA TYR A 128 2.25 12.32 4.01
C TYR A 128 2.84 13.04 5.23
N LEU A 129 3.52 14.17 5.01
CA LEU A 129 3.98 14.99 6.13
C LEU A 129 2.76 15.65 6.78
N LYS A 130 2.43 15.20 7.97
CA LYS A 130 1.36 15.81 8.75
C LYS A 130 1.95 16.88 9.66
N PRO A 131 1.33 18.07 9.77
CA PRO A 131 1.75 19.05 10.75
C PRO A 131 1.70 18.42 12.14
N ILE A 132 2.82 18.52 12.87
CA ILE A 132 2.90 18.06 14.26
C ILE A 132 2.05 19.02 15.07
N SER A 133 0.88 18.57 15.54
CA SER A 133 0.10 19.33 16.50
C SER A 133 0.80 19.28 17.85
N SER A 134 0.87 20.41 18.54
CA SER A 134 1.39 20.49 19.92
C SER A 134 0.53 19.70 20.91
N ASN A 135 -0.70 19.35 20.52
CA ASN A 135 -1.62 18.53 21.31
C ASN A 135 -1.70 17.11 20.71
N TYR A 136 -1.01 16.16 21.35
CA TYR A 136 -0.93 14.76 20.90
C TYR A 136 -2.31 14.09 20.76
N SER A 137 -3.27 14.39 21.63
CA SER A 137 -4.62 13.82 21.59
C SER A 137 -5.38 14.29 20.36
N LEU A 138 -5.28 15.58 20.03
CA LEU A 138 -5.89 16.17 18.84
C LEU A 138 -5.21 15.68 17.57
N ALA A 139 -3.89 15.54 17.58
CA ALA A 139 -3.12 14.99 16.46
C ALA A 139 -3.51 13.53 16.16
N LEU A 140 -3.73 12.71 17.21
CA LEU A 140 -4.19 11.33 17.06
C LEU A 140 -5.59 11.30 16.42
N LEU A 141 -6.52 12.11 16.93
CA LEU A 141 -7.91 12.20 16.43
C LEU A 141 -7.93 12.63 14.96
N VAL A 142 -7.19 13.69 14.59
CA VAL A 142 -7.08 14.18 13.21
C VAL A 142 -6.45 13.14 12.29
N ASN A 143 -5.55 12.30 12.80
CA ASN A 143 -4.92 11.24 12.03
C ASN A 143 -5.83 10.02 11.80
N VAL A 144 -6.77 9.78 12.69
CA VAL A 144 -7.78 8.71 12.54
C VAL A 144 -8.92 9.15 11.60
N LEU A 145 -9.24 10.45 11.56
CA LEU A 145 -10.34 11.00 10.77
C LEU A 145 -9.94 11.44 9.34
N LYS A 146 -8.66 11.32 8.96
CA LYS A 146 -8.15 11.55 7.60
C LYS A 146 -7.90 10.25 6.86
#